data_3d41c235c4c0e48c7ada045a67041806
#
_entry.id   3d41c235c4c0e48c7ada045a67041806
#
_cell.length_a   1.000
_cell.length_b   1.000
_cell.length_c   1.000
_cell.angle_alpha   90.00
_cell.angle_beta   90.00
_cell.angle_gamma   90.00
#
_symmetry.space_group_name_H-M   'P 1'
#
loop_
_entity.id
_entity.type
_entity.pdbx_description
1 polymer ?
#
loop_
_entity_poly.entity_id
_entity_poly.type
_entity_poly.pdbx_seq_one_letter_code
_entity_poly.pdbx_strand_id
1 'polypeptide(L)'
;WNQVNFCAQRQGMSNGSQHPSKPNESLHHRLYDFAKAALIKIFAHPYAIVCDLYCGGEGVAHAERWETAPINHYIGIDSENSGIDEMKEAWESQLKAQYTAEFFEADPCSEEFQVKMMEKGTEVDIVCCLQNLQLCFETEENARKLLLNVSSLLKPGGYFFGITPDSSTIWAKYQKNVETYHNRSGSSKFNIVPNCIRSDSYMITFEVEEEKFPLFGKKYQLKFSHDPSTETHCLVHFPSLMRLAREAGLDYVEIQNLTEFYDDNRMQFAAMLSNGGPSLVDSKGRLLPRSYDVLGLKYTL
;
A
#
# COMPACT_ATOMS: atom_id res chain seq x y z
N TRP A 1 2.49 28.28 -2.42
CA TRP A 1 1.12 28.30 -1.93
C TRP A 1 0.15 28.11 -3.08
N ASN A 2 0.05 26.96 -3.71
CA ASN A 2 -1.05 26.66 -4.63
C ASN A 2 -1.46 25.22 -4.39
N GLN A 3 -2.66 25.08 -3.87
CA GLN A 3 -3.42 23.84 -3.93
C GLN A 3 -3.60 23.48 -5.40
N VAL A 4 -3.09 22.36 -5.83
CA VAL A 4 -3.38 21.80 -7.13
C VAL A 4 -4.56 20.85 -6.96
N ASN A 5 -5.72 21.32 -7.38
CA ASN A 5 -6.93 20.50 -7.51
C ASN A 5 -6.73 19.44 -8.60
N PHE A 6 -6.80 18.17 -8.25
CA PHE A 6 -6.93 17.08 -9.20
C PHE A 6 -8.42 16.76 -9.39
N CYS A 7 -9.03 17.34 -10.41
CA CYS A 7 -10.28 16.89 -10.98
C CYS A 7 -10.00 16.07 -12.23
N ALA A 8 -10.15 14.77 -12.19
CA ALA A 8 -10.18 13.94 -13.39
C ALA A 8 -11.61 13.99 -13.99
N GLN A 9 -11.76 14.71 -15.10
CA GLN A 9 -12.99 14.67 -15.91
C GLN A 9 -13.09 13.32 -16.63
N ARG A 10 -14.08 12.51 -16.29
CA ARG A 10 -14.56 11.43 -17.15
C ARG A 10 -15.76 11.92 -17.94
N GLN A 11 -15.61 12.03 -19.26
CA GLN A 11 -16.72 12.15 -20.19
C GLN A 11 -17.36 10.76 -20.40
N GLY A 12 -18.66 10.67 -20.15
CA GLY A 12 -19.42 9.48 -20.43
C GLY A 12 -19.71 9.27 -21.90
N MET A 13 -19.70 8.04 -22.34
CA MET A 13 -20.43 7.56 -23.52
C MET A 13 -20.94 6.15 -23.26
N SER A 14 -22.24 5.97 -23.46
CA SER A 14 -23.01 4.74 -23.34
C SER A 14 -22.88 3.85 -24.59
N ASN A 15 -22.95 2.56 -24.38
CA ASN A 15 -23.56 1.46 -25.10
C ASN A 15 -22.65 0.34 -25.57
N GLY A 16 -23.05 -0.89 -25.22
CA GLY A 16 -22.67 -2.12 -25.89
C GLY A 16 -22.00 -3.14 -24.96
N SER A 17 -22.78 -4.12 -24.54
CA SER A 17 -22.34 -5.32 -23.83
C SER A 17 -21.26 -6.09 -24.58
N GLN A 18 -20.02 -5.79 -24.27
CA GLN A 18 -18.85 -6.64 -24.44
C GLN A 18 -18.03 -6.42 -23.17
N HIS A 19 -17.67 -7.50 -22.46
CA HIS A 19 -16.72 -7.42 -21.37
C HIS A 19 -15.50 -6.65 -21.87
N PRO A 20 -15.20 -5.45 -21.33
CA PRO A 20 -13.99 -4.76 -21.74
C PRO A 20 -12.82 -5.59 -21.23
N SER A 21 -11.98 -6.04 -22.17
CA SER A 21 -10.62 -6.45 -21.84
C SER A 21 -10.01 -5.34 -21.00
N LYS A 22 -9.67 -5.63 -19.73
CA LYS A 22 -9.02 -4.67 -18.82
C LYS A 22 -7.84 -4.03 -19.59
N PRO A 23 -7.73 -2.69 -19.62
CA PRO A 23 -6.59 -2.03 -20.25
C PRO A 23 -5.32 -2.60 -19.62
N ASN A 24 -4.24 -2.69 -20.37
CA ASN A 24 -2.93 -3.27 -20.04
C ASN A 24 -2.54 -3.04 -18.58
N GLU A 25 -3.00 -3.93 -17.72
CA GLU A 25 -2.71 -3.89 -16.29
C GLU A 25 -1.23 -4.17 -16.13
N SER A 26 -0.49 -3.25 -15.53
CA SER A 26 0.94 -3.41 -15.40
C SER A 26 1.26 -4.57 -14.45
N LEU A 27 2.37 -5.25 -14.69
CA LEU A 27 2.78 -6.42 -13.89
C LEU A 27 2.91 -6.10 -12.39
N HIS A 28 3.29 -4.86 -12.03
CA HIS A 28 3.39 -4.46 -10.63
C HIS A 28 2.01 -4.36 -9.96
N HIS A 29 0.99 -3.80 -10.62
CA HIS A 29 -0.37 -3.79 -10.09
C HIS A 29 -0.87 -5.21 -9.81
N ARG A 30 -0.63 -6.15 -10.72
CA ARG A 30 -1.00 -7.55 -10.51
C ARG A 30 -0.30 -8.21 -9.33
N LEU A 31 0.98 -7.87 -9.09
CA LEU A 31 1.70 -8.37 -7.91
C LEU A 31 1.10 -7.79 -6.62
N TYR A 32 0.79 -6.49 -6.60
CA TYR A 32 0.12 -5.85 -5.48
C TYR A 32 -1.27 -6.43 -5.23
N ASP A 33 -2.06 -6.61 -6.29
CA ASP A 33 -3.40 -7.21 -6.19
C ASP A 33 -3.36 -8.62 -5.63
N PHE A 34 -2.42 -9.43 -6.12
CA PHE A 34 -2.18 -10.74 -5.54
C PHE A 34 -1.83 -10.67 -4.06
N ALA A 35 -0.88 -9.80 -3.69
CA ALA A 35 -0.43 -9.69 -2.31
C ALA A 35 -1.53 -9.20 -1.38
N LYS A 36 -2.29 -8.17 -1.77
CA LYS A 36 -3.45 -7.66 -1.01
C LYS A 36 -4.50 -8.74 -0.81
N ALA A 37 -4.91 -9.41 -1.89
CA ALA A 37 -5.92 -10.46 -1.83
C ALA A 37 -5.45 -11.70 -1.05
N ALA A 38 -4.18 -12.08 -1.15
CA ALA A 38 -3.61 -13.18 -0.39
C ALA A 38 -3.57 -12.85 1.11
N LEU A 39 -3.15 -11.64 1.49
CA LEU A 39 -3.15 -11.18 2.89
C LEU A 39 -4.54 -11.19 3.49
N ILE A 40 -5.55 -10.67 2.78
CA ILE A 40 -6.95 -10.74 3.22
C ILE A 40 -7.35 -12.19 3.49
N LYS A 41 -7.02 -13.13 2.58
CA LYS A 41 -7.38 -14.56 2.75
C LYS A 41 -6.61 -15.25 3.88
N ILE A 42 -5.40 -14.80 4.19
CA ILE A 42 -4.59 -15.36 5.28
C ILE A 42 -5.16 -14.96 6.65
N PHE A 43 -5.56 -13.68 6.79
CA PHE A 43 -5.97 -13.13 8.08
C PHE A 43 -7.48 -13.11 8.29
N ALA A 44 -8.30 -13.02 7.23
CA ALA A 44 -9.75 -13.03 7.36
C ALA A 44 -10.24 -14.38 7.90
N HIS A 45 -11.05 -14.33 8.94
CA HIS A 45 -11.64 -15.52 9.55
C HIS A 45 -13.11 -15.25 9.92
N PRO A 46 -13.94 -16.30 10.08
CA PRO A 46 -15.34 -16.15 10.49
C PRO A 46 -15.46 -15.34 11.79
N TYR A 47 -16.42 -14.41 11.79
CA TYR A 47 -16.72 -13.48 12.90
C TYR A 47 -15.70 -12.37 13.13
N ALA A 48 -14.63 -12.25 12.33
CA ALA A 48 -13.67 -11.17 12.46
C ALA A 48 -14.33 -9.80 12.21
N ILE A 49 -13.98 -8.84 13.04
CA ILE A 49 -14.22 -7.42 12.83
C ILE A 49 -12.91 -6.82 12.29
N VAL A 50 -13.00 -6.15 11.15
CA VAL A 50 -11.83 -5.62 10.44
C VAL A 50 -11.91 -4.10 10.37
N CYS A 51 -10.82 -3.41 10.67
CA CYS A 51 -10.63 -2.00 10.38
C CYS A 51 -9.58 -1.84 9.29
N ASP A 52 -9.97 -1.26 8.17
CA ASP A 52 -9.14 -1.06 6.98
C ASP A 52 -8.80 0.43 6.83
N LEU A 53 -7.52 0.75 7.02
CA LEU A 53 -7.00 2.11 7.01
C LEU A 53 -6.60 2.51 5.58
N TYR A 54 -6.98 3.72 5.17
CA TYR A 54 -6.79 4.26 3.81
C TYR A 54 -7.44 3.36 2.75
N CYS A 55 -8.72 3.01 2.98
CA CYS A 55 -9.46 2.10 2.12
C CYS A 55 -9.88 2.69 0.77
N GLY A 56 -9.83 4.00 0.59
CA GLY A 56 -10.20 4.69 -0.65
C GLY A 56 -9.18 4.59 -1.77
N GLY A 57 -9.54 5.15 -2.95
CA GLY A 57 -8.64 5.29 -4.09
C GLY A 57 -8.57 4.12 -5.07
N GLU A 58 -9.02 2.92 -4.69
CA GLU A 58 -9.13 1.76 -5.59
C GLU A 58 -10.59 1.32 -5.82
N GLY A 59 -11.55 1.91 -5.10
CA GLY A 59 -12.99 1.74 -5.28
C GLY A 59 -13.42 0.28 -5.42
N VAL A 60 -14.01 -0.06 -6.58
CA VAL A 60 -14.54 -1.41 -6.86
C VAL A 60 -13.50 -2.50 -6.70
N ALA A 61 -12.25 -2.28 -7.16
CA ALA A 61 -11.21 -3.30 -7.06
C ALA A 61 -10.86 -3.63 -5.60
N HIS A 62 -10.85 -2.64 -4.71
CA HIS A 62 -10.66 -2.85 -3.28
C HIS A 62 -11.83 -3.61 -2.65
N ALA A 63 -13.04 -3.17 -2.93
CA ALA A 63 -14.26 -3.80 -2.45
C ALA A 63 -14.39 -5.26 -2.91
N GLU A 64 -14.08 -5.57 -4.18
CA GLU A 64 -14.09 -6.94 -4.73
C GLU A 64 -13.15 -7.89 -3.97
N ARG A 65 -12.01 -7.42 -3.45
CA ARG A 65 -11.09 -8.26 -2.66
C ARG A 65 -11.72 -8.72 -1.33
N TRP A 66 -12.59 -7.89 -0.76
CA TRP A 66 -13.31 -8.20 0.47
C TRP A 66 -14.63 -8.94 0.24
N GLU A 67 -15.22 -8.91 -0.97
CA GLU A 67 -16.57 -9.42 -1.26
C GLU A 67 -16.82 -10.84 -0.73
N THR A 68 -15.82 -11.72 -0.82
CA THR A 68 -15.93 -13.12 -0.38
C THR A 68 -15.16 -13.41 0.90
N ALA A 69 -14.68 -12.38 1.60
CA ALA A 69 -13.96 -12.57 2.85
C ALA A 69 -14.92 -13.08 3.94
N PRO A 70 -14.51 -14.12 4.70
CA PRO A 70 -15.34 -14.69 5.77
C PRO A 70 -15.25 -13.84 7.04
N ILE A 71 -15.68 -12.58 6.98
CA ILE A 71 -15.67 -11.64 8.11
C ILE A 71 -17.09 -11.32 8.54
N ASN A 72 -17.25 -10.73 9.74
CA ASN A 72 -18.54 -10.34 10.29
C ASN A 72 -18.85 -8.87 10.04
N HIS A 73 -17.83 -8.01 10.18
CA HIS A 73 -18.00 -6.57 10.06
C HIS A 73 -16.75 -5.92 9.50
N TYR A 74 -16.94 -4.95 8.60
CA TYR A 74 -15.89 -4.18 7.97
C TYR A 74 -16.02 -2.70 8.34
N ILE A 75 -14.93 -2.08 8.76
CA ILE A 75 -14.83 -0.66 9.08
C ILE A 75 -13.80 -0.04 8.14
N GLY A 76 -14.26 0.71 7.15
CA GLY A 76 -13.40 1.42 6.21
C GLY A 76 -13.08 2.84 6.71
N ILE A 77 -11.82 3.21 6.72
CA ILE A 77 -11.32 4.51 7.14
C ILE A 77 -10.52 5.13 5.99
N ASP A 78 -10.82 6.37 5.67
CA ASP A 78 -10.01 7.17 4.76
C ASP A 78 -9.98 8.63 5.20
N SER A 79 -8.90 9.33 4.92
CA SER A 79 -8.75 10.75 5.23
C SER A 79 -9.48 11.66 4.23
N GLU A 80 -9.93 11.11 3.10
CA GLU A 80 -10.61 11.83 2.05
C GLU A 80 -12.06 11.34 1.88
N ASN A 81 -13.01 12.26 1.95
CA ASN A 81 -14.42 11.92 1.79
C ASN A 81 -14.72 11.27 0.43
N SER A 82 -14.04 11.69 -0.63
CA SER A 82 -14.19 11.09 -1.97
C SER A 82 -13.84 9.61 -1.98
N GLY A 83 -12.80 9.19 -1.27
CA GLY A 83 -12.42 7.79 -1.12
C GLY A 83 -13.47 6.99 -0.34
N ILE A 84 -14.06 7.60 0.69
CA ILE A 84 -15.15 6.99 1.47
C ILE A 84 -16.42 6.81 0.62
N ASP A 85 -16.81 7.82 -0.14
CA ASP A 85 -18.01 7.75 -1.00
C ASP A 85 -17.84 6.68 -2.09
N GLU A 86 -16.65 6.63 -2.71
CA GLU A 86 -16.32 5.61 -3.71
C GLU A 86 -16.39 4.18 -3.12
N MET A 87 -15.89 3.98 -1.90
CA MET A 87 -15.96 2.69 -1.21
C MET A 87 -17.40 2.31 -0.82
N LYS A 88 -18.22 3.25 -0.37
CA LYS A 88 -19.65 3.00 -0.07
C LYS A 88 -20.39 2.54 -1.31
N GLU A 89 -20.25 3.27 -2.42
CA GLU A 89 -20.87 2.92 -3.70
C GLU A 89 -20.41 1.54 -4.19
N ALA A 90 -19.11 1.27 -4.10
CA ALA A 90 -18.55 -0.01 -4.49
C ALA A 90 -19.07 -1.15 -3.63
N TRP A 91 -19.17 -0.96 -2.31
CA TRP A 91 -19.69 -1.97 -1.39
C TRP A 91 -21.20 -2.21 -1.60
N GLU A 92 -21.99 -1.16 -1.76
CA GLU A 92 -23.44 -1.26 -2.03
C GLU A 92 -23.75 -2.00 -3.34
N SER A 93 -22.85 -1.94 -4.30
CA SER A 93 -22.96 -2.66 -5.57
C SER A 93 -22.64 -4.16 -5.49
N GLN A 94 -22.06 -4.63 -4.37
CA GLN A 94 -21.70 -6.04 -4.18
C GLN A 94 -22.93 -6.91 -3.90
N LEU A 95 -23.04 -8.02 -4.63
CA LEU A 95 -24.15 -8.96 -4.48
C LEU A 95 -23.85 -10.11 -3.51
N LYS A 96 -22.57 -10.34 -3.18
CA LYS A 96 -22.11 -11.52 -2.43
C LYS A 96 -21.57 -11.21 -1.04
N ALA A 97 -21.38 -9.94 -0.69
CA ALA A 97 -20.93 -9.57 0.64
C ALA A 97 -21.92 -10.05 1.71
N GLN A 98 -21.44 -10.88 2.64
CA GLN A 98 -22.23 -11.46 3.73
C GLN A 98 -21.92 -10.81 5.08
N TYR A 99 -21.22 -9.69 5.08
CA TYR A 99 -20.86 -8.92 6.26
C TYR A 99 -21.48 -7.51 6.21
N THR A 100 -21.57 -6.89 7.36
CA THR A 100 -21.97 -5.47 7.45
C THR A 100 -20.75 -4.56 7.28
N ALA A 101 -20.94 -3.35 6.74
CA ALA A 101 -19.85 -2.39 6.59
C ALA A 101 -20.24 -1.00 7.08
N GLU A 102 -19.24 -0.29 7.60
CA GLU A 102 -19.32 1.12 7.97
C GLU A 102 -18.10 1.84 7.42
N PHE A 103 -18.26 3.12 7.06
CA PHE A 103 -17.21 3.92 6.46
C PHE A 103 -17.13 5.28 7.14
N PHE A 104 -15.91 5.72 7.47
CA PHE A 104 -15.67 6.97 8.19
C PHE A 104 -14.56 7.78 7.54
N GLU A 105 -14.84 9.05 7.29
CA GLU A 105 -13.80 10.03 7.00
C GLU A 105 -13.06 10.35 8.30
N ALA A 106 -11.79 9.98 8.36
CA ALA A 106 -10.89 10.31 9.46
C ALA A 106 -9.43 10.06 9.07
N ASP A 107 -8.52 10.88 9.58
CA ASP A 107 -7.08 10.64 9.48
C ASP A 107 -6.66 9.64 10.57
N PRO A 108 -6.15 8.45 10.22
CA PRO A 108 -5.70 7.45 11.19
C PRO A 108 -4.61 7.93 12.15
N CYS A 109 -3.89 9.01 11.81
CA CYS A 109 -2.86 9.62 12.66
C CYS A 109 -3.40 10.70 13.60
N SER A 110 -4.71 10.98 13.60
CA SER A 110 -5.31 12.06 14.39
C SER A 110 -5.82 11.59 15.75
N GLU A 111 -5.96 12.54 16.67
CA GLU A 111 -6.66 12.31 17.95
C GLU A 111 -8.17 12.16 17.75
N GLU A 112 -8.72 12.83 16.73
CA GLU A 112 -10.14 12.74 16.38
C GLU A 112 -10.52 11.30 16.01
N PHE A 113 -9.67 10.63 15.24
CA PHE A 113 -9.85 9.21 14.93
C PHE A 113 -9.91 8.36 16.20
N GLN A 114 -8.98 8.56 17.13
CA GLN A 114 -8.96 7.82 18.39
C GLN A 114 -10.26 8.03 19.17
N VAL A 115 -10.68 9.28 19.36
CA VAL A 115 -11.92 9.61 20.09
C VAL A 115 -13.13 8.95 19.42
N LYS A 116 -13.25 9.06 18.09
CA LYS A 116 -14.35 8.49 17.32
C LYS A 116 -14.44 6.97 17.45
N MET A 117 -13.30 6.28 17.43
CA MET A 117 -13.27 4.82 17.60
C MET A 117 -13.54 4.40 19.05
N MET A 118 -13.04 5.14 20.04
CA MET A 118 -13.32 4.89 21.46
C MET A 118 -14.81 5.08 21.80
N GLU A 119 -15.45 6.12 21.25
CA GLU A 119 -16.89 6.35 21.43
C GLU A 119 -17.75 5.21 20.87
N LYS A 120 -17.30 4.59 19.79
CA LYS A 120 -17.97 3.37 19.28
C LYS A 120 -17.82 2.16 20.20
N GLY A 121 -16.78 2.13 21.02
CA GLY A 121 -16.47 0.99 21.91
C GLY A 121 -16.23 -0.31 21.15
N THR A 122 -15.82 -0.25 19.89
CA THR A 122 -15.60 -1.43 19.05
C THR A 122 -14.14 -1.82 19.07
N GLU A 123 -13.82 -2.96 19.65
CA GLU A 123 -12.53 -3.62 19.48
C GLU A 123 -12.56 -4.50 18.22
N VAL A 124 -11.47 -4.49 17.45
CA VAL A 124 -11.36 -5.23 16.19
C VAL A 124 -10.38 -6.39 16.30
N ASP A 125 -10.59 -7.42 15.51
CA ASP A 125 -9.70 -8.57 15.43
C ASP A 125 -8.51 -8.29 14.50
N ILE A 126 -8.74 -7.43 13.51
CA ILE A 126 -7.78 -7.13 12.45
C ILE A 126 -7.79 -5.64 12.17
N VAL A 127 -6.61 -5.03 12.11
CA VAL A 127 -6.38 -3.76 11.44
C VAL A 127 -5.52 -4.03 10.23
N CYS A 128 -5.89 -3.52 9.07
CA CYS A 128 -5.04 -3.58 7.88
C CYS A 128 -4.78 -2.20 7.30
N CYS A 129 -3.62 -2.05 6.65
CA CYS A 129 -3.23 -0.87 5.90
C CYS A 129 -2.55 -1.35 4.61
N LEU A 130 -3.38 -1.63 3.60
CA LEU A 130 -2.92 -2.25 2.36
C LEU A 130 -2.29 -1.24 1.39
N GLN A 131 -2.34 0.04 1.73
CA GLN A 131 -1.72 1.15 1.02
C GLN A 131 -1.53 2.34 1.95
N ASN A 132 -0.68 3.29 1.55
CA ASN A 132 -0.51 4.60 2.20
C ASN A 132 0.09 4.62 3.62
N LEU A 133 0.55 3.50 4.18
CA LEU A 133 1.29 3.51 5.46
C LEU A 133 2.44 4.51 5.45
N GLN A 134 3.15 4.63 4.33
CA GLN A 134 4.30 5.50 4.18
C GLN A 134 3.98 6.99 4.37
N LEU A 135 2.73 7.40 4.22
CA LEU A 135 2.32 8.80 4.45
C LEU A 135 2.44 9.19 5.92
N CYS A 136 2.24 8.24 6.83
CA CYS A 136 2.37 8.47 8.28
C CYS A 136 3.81 8.73 8.72
N PHE A 137 4.82 8.41 7.87
CA PHE A 137 6.24 8.62 8.15
C PHE A 137 6.74 10.01 7.79
N GLU A 138 5.86 10.96 7.50
CA GLU A 138 6.24 12.37 7.36
C GLU A 138 6.82 12.93 8.66
N THR A 139 6.30 12.52 9.82
CA THR A 139 6.83 12.86 11.14
C THR A 139 6.82 11.66 12.08
N GLU A 140 7.70 11.66 13.10
CA GLU A 140 7.66 10.63 14.15
C GLU A 140 6.34 10.67 14.92
N GLU A 141 5.77 11.84 15.13
CA GLU A 141 4.51 12.01 15.83
C GLU A 141 3.35 11.33 15.12
N ASN A 142 3.23 11.50 13.80
CA ASN A 142 2.18 10.85 13.00
C ASN A 142 2.33 9.32 13.04
N ALA A 143 3.55 8.81 12.82
CA ALA A 143 3.81 7.37 12.87
C ALA A 143 3.50 6.77 14.26
N ARG A 144 3.85 7.49 15.32
CA ARG A 144 3.54 7.12 16.72
C ARG A 144 2.04 7.10 16.98
N LYS A 145 1.32 8.15 16.57
CA LYS A 145 -0.14 8.24 16.74
C LYS A 145 -0.86 7.13 15.99
N LEU A 146 -0.46 6.86 14.74
CA LEU A 146 -1.02 5.73 13.99
C LEU A 146 -0.91 4.42 14.77
N LEU A 147 0.29 4.07 15.24
CA LEU A 147 0.53 2.80 15.92
C LEU A 147 -0.16 2.71 17.28
N LEU A 148 -0.26 3.80 18.01
CA LEU A 148 -1.05 3.88 19.25
C LEU A 148 -2.54 3.69 18.96
N ASN A 149 -3.07 4.33 17.93
CA ASN A 149 -4.45 4.19 17.51
C ASN A 149 -4.76 2.75 17.07
N VAL A 150 -3.88 2.14 16.27
CA VAL A 150 -4.00 0.74 15.86
C VAL A 150 -4.03 -0.18 17.09
N SER A 151 -3.07 -0.04 18.00
CA SER A 151 -2.99 -0.85 19.22
C SER A 151 -4.23 -0.69 20.10
N SER A 152 -4.76 0.52 20.21
CA SER A 152 -5.97 0.80 21.02
C SER A 152 -7.25 0.19 20.45
N LEU A 153 -7.27 -0.08 19.15
CA LEU A 153 -8.40 -0.72 18.47
C LEU A 153 -8.35 -2.24 18.51
N LEU A 154 -7.14 -2.80 18.51
CA LEU A 154 -6.96 -4.25 18.42
C LEU A 154 -7.34 -4.94 19.73
N LYS A 155 -8.07 -6.03 19.61
CA LYS A 155 -8.20 -7.00 20.68
C LYS A 155 -6.83 -7.62 21.01
N PRO A 156 -6.60 -8.05 22.25
CA PRO A 156 -5.41 -8.83 22.58
C PRO A 156 -5.25 -10.04 21.65
N GLY A 157 -4.09 -10.16 20.99
CA GLY A 157 -3.82 -11.20 20.00
C GLY A 157 -4.37 -10.91 18.58
N GLY A 158 -4.92 -9.73 18.34
CA GLY A 158 -5.28 -9.26 17.01
C GLY A 158 -4.06 -8.89 16.17
N TYR A 159 -4.24 -8.73 14.86
CA TYR A 159 -3.15 -8.48 13.91
C TYR A 159 -3.27 -7.12 13.25
N PHE A 160 -2.13 -6.44 13.14
CA PHE A 160 -1.94 -5.31 12.23
C PHE A 160 -1.05 -5.71 11.07
N PHE A 161 -1.56 -5.68 9.85
CA PHE A 161 -0.77 -6.04 8.67
C PHE A 161 -1.01 -5.09 7.49
N GLY A 162 -0.09 -5.13 6.53
CA GLY A 162 -0.24 -4.35 5.31
C GLY A 162 0.94 -4.44 4.37
N ILE A 163 0.97 -3.50 3.44
CA ILE A 163 1.97 -3.37 2.40
C ILE A 163 2.49 -1.93 2.39
N THR A 164 3.80 -1.77 2.22
CA THR A 164 4.45 -0.47 2.06
C THR A 164 5.62 -0.59 1.07
N PRO A 165 6.03 0.50 0.39
CA PRO A 165 7.24 0.46 -0.44
C PRO A 165 8.48 0.01 0.36
N ASP A 166 9.37 -0.77 -0.28
CA ASP A 166 10.63 -1.18 0.33
C ASP A 166 11.64 -0.02 0.37
N SER A 167 11.53 0.79 1.40
CA SER A 167 12.37 1.96 1.61
C SER A 167 13.84 1.62 1.76
N SER A 168 14.19 0.44 2.27
CA SER A 168 15.58 0.01 2.40
C SER A 168 16.22 -0.25 1.03
N THR A 169 15.51 -0.93 0.16
CA THR A 169 15.96 -1.18 -1.21
C THR A 169 15.97 0.11 -2.04
N ILE A 170 14.96 0.98 -1.88
CA ILE A 170 14.93 2.32 -2.51
C ILE A 170 16.17 3.11 -2.10
N TRP A 171 16.48 3.15 -0.79
CA TRP A 171 17.62 3.88 -0.27
C TRP A 171 18.96 3.32 -0.75
N ALA A 172 19.11 1.99 -0.76
CA ALA A 172 20.34 1.35 -1.26
C ALA A 172 20.60 1.67 -2.74
N LYS A 173 19.54 1.69 -3.57
CA LYS A 173 19.65 2.10 -4.98
C LYS A 173 20.02 3.58 -5.13
N TYR A 174 19.43 4.43 -4.30
CA TYR A 174 19.77 5.85 -4.26
C TYR A 174 21.25 6.08 -3.91
N GLN A 175 21.73 5.49 -2.81
CA GLN A 175 23.14 5.58 -2.41
C GLN A 175 24.08 5.12 -3.51
N LYS A 176 23.80 3.99 -4.14
CA LYS A 176 24.57 3.49 -5.27
C LYS A 176 24.65 4.48 -6.45
N ASN A 177 23.55 5.18 -6.74
CA ASN A 177 23.54 6.21 -7.79
C ASN A 177 24.41 7.41 -7.40
N VAL A 178 24.29 7.89 -6.15
CA VAL A 178 25.10 9.00 -5.62
C VAL A 178 26.58 8.66 -5.65
N GLU A 179 26.98 7.50 -5.13
CA GLU A 179 28.37 7.02 -5.17
C GLU A 179 28.89 6.91 -6.59
N THR A 180 28.09 6.34 -7.50
CA THR A 180 28.48 6.20 -8.90
C THR A 180 28.68 7.56 -9.57
N TYR A 181 27.86 8.55 -9.26
CA TYR A 181 27.97 9.92 -9.76
C TYR A 181 29.23 10.60 -9.26
N HIS A 182 29.54 10.49 -7.96
CA HIS A 182 30.74 11.12 -7.38
C HIS A 182 32.04 10.45 -7.81
N ASN A 183 32.05 9.12 -8.01
CA ASN A 183 33.22 8.37 -8.41
C ASN A 183 33.57 8.44 -9.92
N ARG A 184 32.64 8.95 -10.76
CA ARG A 184 32.91 9.13 -12.20
C ARG A 184 33.51 10.49 -12.50
N SER A 185 34.54 10.50 -13.34
CA SER A 185 35.19 11.72 -13.86
C SER A 185 34.85 11.92 -15.34
N GLY A 186 34.69 13.19 -15.77
CA GLY A 186 34.56 13.56 -17.19
C GLY A 186 33.17 13.33 -17.79
N SER A 187 33.13 13.06 -19.11
CA SER A 187 31.90 12.98 -19.92
C SER A 187 30.92 11.88 -19.51
N SER A 188 31.36 10.90 -18.72
CA SER A 188 30.50 9.82 -18.24
C SER A 188 29.48 10.25 -17.18
N LYS A 189 29.57 11.48 -16.65
CA LYS A 189 28.59 12.03 -15.69
C LYS A 189 27.23 12.39 -16.32
N PHE A 190 27.20 12.68 -17.63
CA PHE A 190 26.01 13.21 -18.29
C PHE A 190 24.78 12.28 -18.29
N ASN A 191 24.96 10.99 -18.04
CA ASN A 191 23.88 10.00 -18.10
C ASN A 191 23.36 9.57 -16.71
N ILE A 192 23.90 10.10 -15.61
CA ILE A 192 23.50 9.74 -14.24
C ILE A 192 23.00 10.98 -13.52
N VAL A 193 21.76 10.91 -13.06
CA VAL A 193 21.17 11.90 -12.14
C VAL A 193 21.21 11.27 -10.73
N PRO A 194 22.01 11.83 -9.80
CA PRO A 194 22.24 11.18 -8.50
C PRO A 194 20.95 10.94 -7.71
N ASN A 195 20.04 11.89 -7.73
CA ASN A 195 18.77 11.82 -6.98
C ASN A 195 17.68 11.06 -7.75
N CYS A 196 17.98 10.37 -8.85
CA CYS A 196 16.96 9.69 -9.65
C CYS A 196 17.29 8.22 -9.84
N ILE A 197 16.40 7.36 -9.37
CA ILE A 197 16.43 5.92 -9.64
C ILE A 197 15.54 5.69 -10.85
N ARG A 198 16.05 5.08 -11.91
CA ARG A 198 15.32 4.77 -13.13
C ARG A 198 15.27 3.28 -13.37
N SER A 199 14.09 2.81 -13.73
CA SER A 199 13.80 1.46 -14.19
C SER A 199 12.93 1.55 -15.46
N ASP A 200 12.75 0.46 -16.17
CA ASP A 200 11.86 0.39 -17.34
C ASP A 200 10.38 0.62 -16.94
N SER A 201 10.02 0.31 -15.69
CA SER A 201 8.65 0.36 -15.20
C SER A 201 8.35 1.54 -14.28
N TYR A 202 9.36 2.19 -13.70
CA TYR A 202 9.16 3.31 -12.77
C TYR A 202 10.36 4.27 -12.72
N MET A 203 10.11 5.45 -12.18
CA MET A 203 11.12 6.45 -11.83
C MET A 203 10.86 6.95 -10.41
N ILE A 204 11.91 6.96 -9.58
CA ILE A 204 11.89 7.54 -8.24
C ILE A 204 12.85 8.72 -8.21
N THR A 205 12.36 9.88 -7.74
CA THR A 205 13.16 11.11 -7.66
C THR A 205 13.13 11.67 -6.25
N PHE A 206 14.30 11.99 -5.72
CA PHE A 206 14.47 12.71 -4.45
C PHE A 206 14.72 14.19 -4.72
N GLU A 207 14.10 15.07 -3.92
CA GLU A 207 14.28 16.53 -4.08
C GLU A 207 15.65 17.00 -3.60
N VAL A 208 16.16 16.40 -2.52
CA VAL A 208 17.40 16.81 -1.86
C VAL A 208 18.31 15.61 -1.70
N GLU A 209 19.61 15.81 -1.95
CA GLU A 209 20.65 14.81 -1.70
C GLU A 209 20.94 14.71 -0.19
N GLU A 210 21.04 13.51 0.33
CA GLU A 210 21.36 13.23 1.72
C GLU A 210 22.35 12.06 1.86
N GLU A 211 23.22 12.17 2.85
CA GLU A 211 24.25 11.16 3.09
C GLU A 211 23.75 9.99 3.95
N LYS A 212 22.77 10.22 4.82
CA LYS A 212 22.25 9.24 5.76
C LYS A 212 20.76 9.02 5.56
N PHE A 213 20.29 7.79 5.80
CA PHE A 213 18.86 7.48 5.78
C PHE A 213 18.16 8.28 6.89
N PRO A 214 17.31 9.28 6.56
CA PRO A 214 16.54 10.01 7.56
C PRO A 214 15.48 9.10 8.18
N LEU A 215 15.31 9.21 9.49
CA LEU A 215 14.35 8.37 10.21
C LEU A 215 12.89 8.67 9.84
N PHE A 216 12.61 9.95 9.54
CA PHE A 216 11.28 10.46 9.17
C PHE A 216 11.40 11.61 8.18
N GLY A 217 10.32 11.90 7.45
CA GLY A 217 10.16 13.09 6.63
C GLY A 217 10.87 13.08 5.28
N LYS A 218 11.58 12.00 4.94
CA LYS A 218 12.24 11.93 3.62
C LYS A 218 11.24 11.60 2.54
N LYS A 219 10.87 12.61 1.78
CA LYS A 219 9.94 12.48 0.64
C LYS A 219 10.68 12.10 -0.64
N TYR A 220 10.00 11.34 -1.47
CA TYR A 220 10.38 11.03 -2.83
C TYR A 220 9.14 11.02 -3.73
N GLN A 221 9.35 11.26 -5.00
CA GLN A 221 8.33 11.17 -6.03
C GLN A 221 8.46 9.84 -6.76
N LEU A 222 7.35 9.13 -6.90
CA LEU A 222 7.26 7.88 -7.67
C LEU A 222 6.38 8.13 -8.89
N LYS A 223 6.90 7.76 -10.05
CA LYS A 223 6.18 7.80 -11.32
C LYS A 223 6.32 6.45 -12.01
N PHE A 224 5.20 5.84 -12.37
CA PHE A 224 5.19 4.64 -13.21
C PHE A 224 5.23 4.98 -14.69
N SER A 225 5.87 4.14 -15.50
CA SER A 225 6.05 4.39 -16.94
C SER A 225 4.74 4.43 -17.72
N HIS A 226 3.70 3.78 -17.20
CA HIS A 226 2.37 3.68 -17.83
C HIS A 226 1.34 4.63 -17.22
N ASP A 227 1.70 5.37 -16.17
CA ASP A 227 0.83 6.30 -15.48
C ASP A 227 1.40 7.72 -15.59
N PRO A 228 0.62 8.69 -16.11
CA PRO A 228 1.04 10.08 -16.16
C PRO A 228 1.13 10.73 -14.78
N SER A 229 0.48 10.15 -13.76
CA SER A 229 0.48 10.67 -12.39
C SER A 229 1.86 10.52 -11.73
N THR A 230 2.11 11.37 -10.77
CA THR A 230 3.29 11.29 -9.90
C THR A 230 2.79 11.30 -8.46
N GLU A 231 3.18 10.28 -7.72
CA GLU A 231 2.82 10.14 -6.32
C GLU A 231 3.96 10.58 -5.42
N THR A 232 3.63 11.25 -4.32
CA THR A 232 4.62 11.64 -3.29
C THR A 232 4.50 10.70 -2.10
N HIS A 233 5.60 10.07 -1.75
CA HIS A 233 5.70 9.14 -0.64
C HIS A 233 6.80 9.56 0.34
N CYS A 234 6.73 9.05 1.57
CA CYS A 234 7.82 9.13 2.54
C CYS A 234 8.56 7.79 2.63
N LEU A 235 9.87 7.83 2.88
CA LEU A 235 10.61 6.62 3.23
C LEU A 235 10.18 6.13 4.61
N VAL A 236 9.98 4.82 4.74
CA VAL A 236 9.69 4.15 6.01
C VAL A 236 10.98 3.56 6.56
N HIS A 237 11.52 4.14 7.63
CA HIS A 237 12.66 3.57 8.32
C HIS A 237 12.19 2.40 9.21
N PHE A 238 12.36 1.16 8.73
CA PHE A 238 11.83 -0.04 9.41
C PHE A 238 12.27 -0.19 10.87
N PRO A 239 13.53 0.05 11.26
CA PRO A 239 13.89 0.03 12.67
C PRO A 239 13.10 1.02 13.53
N SER A 240 12.74 2.20 12.98
CA SER A 240 11.88 3.16 13.67
C SER A 240 10.43 2.66 13.75
N LEU A 241 9.89 2.07 12.68
CA LEU A 241 8.58 1.43 12.71
C LEU A 241 8.51 0.37 13.80
N MET A 242 9.50 -0.54 13.86
CA MET A 242 9.55 -1.62 14.86
C MET A 242 9.68 -1.09 16.29
N ARG A 243 10.47 -0.02 16.50
CA ARG A 243 10.58 0.63 17.80
C ARG A 243 9.25 1.21 18.26
N LEU A 244 8.60 2.00 17.38
CA LEU A 244 7.33 2.64 17.68
C LEU A 244 6.19 1.64 17.86
N ALA A 245 6.17 0.56 17.07
CA ALA A 245 5.21 -0.53 17.21
C ALA A 245 5.32 -1.19 18.59
N ARG A 246 6.54 -1.52 19.03
CA ARG A 246 6.80 -2.09 20.36
C ARG A 246 6.40 -1.13 21.48
N GLU A 247 6.71 0.16 21.34
CA GLU A 247 6.29 1.20 22.30
C GLU A 247 4.76 1.31 22.39
N ALA A 248 4.04 1.01 21.30
CA ALA A 248 2.58 0.95 21.25
C ALA A 248 1.99 -0.39 21.75
N GLY A 249 2.82 -1.38 22.07
CA GLY A 249 2.36 -2.71 22.52
C GLY A 249 2.09 -3.69 21.39
N LEU A 250 2.60 -3.44 20.17
CA LEU A 250 2.52 -4.35 19.03
C LEU A 250 3.82 -5.13 18.90
N ASP A 251 3.73 -6.46 18.90
CA ASP A 251 4.88 -7.33 18.71
C ASP A 251 5.12 -7.64 17.23
N TYR A 252 6.39 -7.71 16.87
CA TYR A 252 6.81 -8.08 15.52
C TYR A 252 6.48 -9.55 15.24
N VAL A 253 5.78 -9.79 14.13
CA VAL A 253 5.53 -11.13 13.61
C VAL A 253 6.40 -11.38 12.39
N GLU A 254 6.27 -10.58 11.34
CA GLU A 254 6.99 -10.81 10.09
C GLU A 254 7.11 -9.55 9.21
N ILE A 255 8.25 -9.41 8.53
CA ILE A 255 8.43 -8.52 7.38
C ILE A 255 9.04 -9.34 6.25
N GLN A 256 8.45 -9.23 5.07
CA GLN A 256 8.87 -9.99 3.89
C GLN A 256 8.71 -9.13 2.64
N ASN A 257 9.65 -9.19 1.69
CA ASN A 257 9.44 -8.53 0.42
C ASN A 257 8.36 -9.24 -0.43
N LEU A 258 7.71 -8.51 -1.31
CA LEU A 258 6.58 -9.05 -2.08
C LEU A 258 6.99 -10.16 -3.06
N THR A 259 8.24 -10.22 -3.50
CA THR A 259 8.75 -11.30 -4.35
C THR A 259 8.81 -12.61 -3.59
N GLU A 260 9.35 -12.60 -2.38
CA GLU A 260 9.40 -13.77 -1.50
C GLU A 260 7.98 -14.18 -1.07
N PHE A 261 7.16 -13.20 -0.68
CA PHE A 261 5.76 -13.44 -0.34
C PHE A 261 4.99 -14.10 -1.51
N TYR A 262 5.22 -13.63 -2.73
CA TYR A 262 4.64 -14.25 -3.92
C TYR A 262 5.10 -15.70 -4.10
N ASP A 263 6.41 -15.96 -4.04
CA ASP A 263 6.96 -17.30 -4.21
C ASP A 263 6.42 -18.29 -3.17
N ASP A 264 6.30 -17.87 -1.92
CA ASP A 264 5.78 -18.70 -0.84
C ASP A 264 4.27 -19.01 -0.99
N ASN A 265 3.49 -18.07 -1.54
CA ASN A 265 2.02 -18.13 -1.52
C ASN A 265 1.39 -18.46 -2.88
N ARG A 266 2.10 -18.36 -4.00
CA ARG A 266 1.55 -18.52 -5.35
C ARG A 266 0.88 -19.89 -5.61
N MET A 267 1.34 -20.95 -4.96
CA MET A 267 0.73 -22.28 -5.11
C MET A 267 -0.59 -22.38 -4.35
N GLN A 268 -0.64 -21.85 -3.14
CA GLN A 268 -1.84 -21.86 -2.31
C GLN A 268 -2.95 -20.98 -2.92
N PHE A 269 -2.59 -19.86 -3.53
CA PHE A 269 -3.53 -18.91 -4.11
C PHE A 269 -3.49 -18.87 -5.64
N ALA A 270 -3.13 -19.98 -6.29
CA ALA A 270 -3.00 -20.09 -7.75
C ALA A 270 -4.26 -19.67 -8.52
N ALA A 271 -5.46 -19.91 -7.96
CA ALA A 271 -6.73 -19.52 -8.57
C ALA A 271 -6.84 -17.99 -8.75
N MET A 272 -6.20 -17.19 -7.91
CA MET A 272 -6.22 -15.72 -8.01
C MET A 272 -5.33 -15.23 -9.17
N LEU A 273 -4.38 -16.03 -9.61
CA LEU A 273 -3.46 -15.72 -10.70
C LEU A 273 -4.03 -16.09 -12.08
N SER A 274 -5.07 -16.92 -12.13
CA SER A 274 -5.67 -17.44 -13.38
C SER A 274 -6.69 -16.51 -14.03
N ASN A 275 -7.07 -15.40 -13.39
CA ASN A 275 -8.14 -14.50 -13.83
C ASN A 275 -7.80 -13.57 -15.01
N GLY A 276 -6.95 -14.01 -15.93
CA GLY A 276 -6.61 -13.30 -17.17
C GLY A 276 -5.67 -12.09 -16.94
N GLY A 277 -4.75 -11.89 -17.87
CA GLY A 277 -3.77 -10.83 -17.81
C GLY A 277 -2.35 -11.36 -18.05
N PRO A 278 -1.33 -10.49 -18.18
CA PRO A 278 0.04 -10.91 -18.47
C PRO A 278 0.58 -11.79 -17.33
N SER A 279 1.33 -12.82 -17.70
CA SER A 279 1.97 -13.72 -16.73
C SER A 279 2.91 -12.94 -15.80
N LEU A 280 2.82 -13.21 -14.50
CA LEU A 280 3.79 -12.67 -13.53
C LEU A 280 5.14 -13.40 -13.58
N VAL A 281 5.23 -14.51 -14.27
CA VAL A 281 6.43 -15.34 -14.32
C VAL A 281 6.94 -15.53 -15.75
N ASP A 282 8.26 -15.71 -15.87
CA ASP A 282 8.92 -16.10 -17.12
C ASP A 282 8.67 -17.58 -17.46
N SER A 283 9.20 -18.04 -18.61
CA SER A 283 9.11 -19.44 -19.04
C SER A 283 9.73 -20.46 -18.08
N LYS A 284 10.52 -19.99 -17.11
CA LYS A 284 11.15 -20.81 -16.07
C LYS A 284 10.42 -20.72 -14.73
N GLY A 285 9.27 -20.06 -14.67
CA GLY A 285 8.48 -19.89 -13.46
C GLY A 285 9.04 -18.87 -12.47
N ARG A 286 9.95 -17.99 -12.87
CA ARG A 286 10.52 -16.93 -12.03
C ARG A 286 9.74 -15.65 -12.23
N LEU A 287 9.47 -14.94 -11.13
CA LEU A 287 8.75 -13.67 -11.14
C LEU A 287 9.41 -12.66 -12.10
N LEU A 288 8.60 -12.05 -12.95
CA LEU A 288 8.96 -10.96 -13.86
C LEU A 288 8.62 -9.61 -13.21
N PRO A 289 9.37 -8.58 -13.52
CA PRO A 289 10.81 -8.47 -13.61
C PRO A 289 11.44 -8.22 -12.24
N ARG A 290 12.74 -8.39 -12.10
CA ARG A 290 13.51 -8.14 -10.87
C ARG A 290 13.45 -6.67 -10.37
N SER A 291 12.82 -5.77 -11.10
CA SER A 291 12.63 -4.37 -10.72
C SER A 291 11.53 -4.15 -9.68
N TYR A 292 10.78 -5.20 -9.29
CA TYR A 292 9.73 -5.07 -8.26
C TYR A 292 10.25 -5.12 -6.81
N ASP A 293 11.52 -5.39 -6.62
CA ASP A 293 12.15 -5.44 -5.30
C ASP A 293 12.04 -4.13 -4.50
N VAL A 294 11.84 -2.99 -5.14
CA VAL A 294 11.62 -1.70 -4.46
C VAL A 294 10.16 -1.39 -4.13
N LEU A 295 9.20 -2.12 -4.74
CA LEU A 295 7.82 -1.70 -4.77
C LEU A 295 7.01 -2.16 -3.58
N GLY A 296 7.48 -3.12 -2.79
CA GLY A 296 6.69 -3.49 -1.64
C GLY A 296 7.32 -4.46 -0.67
N LEU A 297 7.02 -4.19 0.58
CA LEU A 297 7.20 -5.08 1.72
C LEU A 297 5.84 -5.34 2.36
N LYS A 298 5.56 -6.60 2.65
CA LYS A 298 4.51 -7.00 3.56
C LYS A 298 5.03 -6.91 4.99
N TYR A 299 4.22 -6.41 5.91
CA TYR A 299 4.49 -6.41 7.34
C TYR A 299 3.31 -6.99 8.12
N THR A 300 3.61 -7.60 9.27
CA THR A 300 2.63 -8.09 10.25
C THR A 300 3.16 -7.80 11.65
N LEU A 301 2.33 -7.18 12.47
CA LEU A 301 2.60 -6.80 13.85
C LEU A 301 1.49 -7.31 14.76
#